data_77c881f046a7ea31c6d6b4b3f21b8c9a
#
_entry.id   77c881f046a7ea31c6d6b4b3f21b8c9a
#
_cell.length_a   1.000
_cell.length_b   1.000
_cell.length_c   1.000
_cell.angle_alpha   90.00
_cell.angle_beta   90.00
_cell.angle_gamma   90.00
#
_symmetry.space_group_name_H-M   'P 1'
#
loop_
_entity.id
_entity.type
_entity.pdbx_description
1 polymer ?
#
loop_
_entity_poly.entity_id
_entity_poly.type
_entity_poly.pdbx_seq_one_letter_code
_entity_poly.pdbx_strand_id
1 'polypeptide(L)'
;HEYSFDASLLNRERIFQLENKRDDGIWEANFARPQLERFIAASPYIEAAAITNNLVYSSVRFGISASEGPDARSYMEQVERITPGYAKVFGFELVAGDTDCLKRPEGTLIPESMARKLFGEENPTGKPVYLSEFAGAEGSIIYGLSFEPAYIVGGVFRDFPENTRVKNALYIPIMEKEMMENWHTGLYYCYLLMSTPESASVTTETYMADSRAFLKSFTIEDMRLRP
;
A
#
# COMPACT_ATOMS: atom_id res chain seq x y z
N HIS A 1 21.53 10.68 11.37
CA HIS A 1 20.26 11.04 10.69
C HIS A 1 19.42 9.82 10.25
N GLU A 2 20.01 8.63 10.04
CA GLU A 2 19.26 7.41 9.66
C GLU A 2 18.40 6.84 10.80
N TYR A 3 18.75 7.05 12.05
CA TYR A 3 18.03 6.51 13.23
C TYR A 3 16.67 7.17 13.50
N SER A 4 16.32 8.26 12.83
CA SER A 4 15.04 8.96 13.03
C SER A 4 13.96 8.61 11.99
N PHE A 5 14.35 7.94 10.89
CA PHE A 5 13.39 7.52 9.87
C PHE A 5 12.54 6.38 10.40
N ASP A 6 11.23 6.43 10.17
CA ASP A 6 10.23 5.50 10.71
C ASP A 6 10.19 5.36 12.25
N ALA A 7 10.88 6.25 12.99
CA ALA A 7 10.92 6.17 14.46
C ALA A 7 9.54 6.30 15.14
N SER A 8 8.60 6.94 14.46
CA SER A 8 7.22 7.14 14.93
C SER A 8 6.29 5.95 14.66
N LEU A 9 6.72 4.97 13.83
CA LEU A 9 5.89 3.81 13.53
C LEU A 9 5.81 2.88 14.74
N LEU A 10 4.58 2.59 15.14
CA LEU A 10 4.30 1.57 16.14
C LEU A 10 4.79 0.21 15.58
N ASN A 11 5.51 -0.57 16.39
CA ASN A 11 6.04 -1.88 15.99
C ASN A 11 7.10 -1.87 14.86
N ARG A 12 7.78 -0.76 14.60
CA ARG A 12 8.81 -0.65 13.54
C ARG A 12 9.81 -1.82 13.52
N GLU A 13 10.19 -2.35 14.68
CA GLU A 13 11.13 -3.46 14.81
C GLU A 13 10.58 -4.80 14.32
N ARG A 14 9.25 -4.90 14.14
CA ARG A 14 8.54 -6.08 13.64
C ARG A 14 8.01 -5.91 12.22
N ILE A 15 8.25 -4.74 11.60
CA ILE A 15 7.84 -4.46 10.23
C ILE A 15 8.99 -4.75 9.28
N PHE A 16 8.76 -5.63 8.32
CA PHE A 16 9.76 -6.06 7.35
C PHE A 16 9.22 -5.93 5.93
N GLN A 17 10.09 -5.52 5.01
CA GLN A 17 9.82 -5.57 3.58
C GLN A 17 10.29 -6.90 3.02
N LEU A 18 9.44 -7.58 2.24
CA LEU A 18 9.83 -8.78 1.52
C LEU A 18 10.64 -8.41 0.29
N GLU A 19 11.80 -9.05 0.14
CA GLU A 19 12.67 -8.91 -1.03
C GLU A 19 13.02 -10.29 -1.59
N ASN A 20 13.24 -10.35 -2.90
CA ASN A 20 13.76 -11.52 -3.59
C ASN A 20 15.09 -11.19 -4.28
N LYS A 21 15.92 -12.20 -4.47
CA LYS A 21 17.15 -12.12 -5.24
C LYS A 21 16.98 -12.94 -6.50
N ARG A 22 17.21 -12.31 -7.64
CA ARG A 22 17.14 -12.94 -8.94
C ARG A 22 18.48 -13.59 -9.33
N ASP A 23 18.48 -14.33 -10.43
CA ASP A 23 19.65 -15.00 -11.00
C ASP A 23 20.80 -14.07 -11.40
N ASP A 24 20.52 -12.78 -11.63
CA ASP A 24 21.51 -11.72 -11.83
C ASP A 24 22.17 -11.23 -10.54
N GLY A 25 21.73 -11.72 -9.40
CA GLY A 25 22.23 -11.37 -8.05
C GLY A 25 21.65 -10.11 -7.47
N ILE A 26 20.71 -9.44 -8.15
CA ILE A 26 20.08 -8.19 -7.69
C ILE A 26 18.93 -8.50 -6.70
N TRP A 27 18.89 -7.76 -5.59
CA TRP A 27 17.78 -7.78 -4.66
C TRP A 27 16.71 -6.79 -5.09
N GLU A 28 15.48 -7.24 -5.19
CA GLU A 28 14.33 -6.41 -5.51
C GLU A 28 13.11 -6.75 -4.64
N ALA A 29 12.19 -5.80 -4.48
CA ALA A 29 10.99 -5.98 -3.68
C ALA A 29 9.72 -6.20 -4.54
N ASN A 30 9.90 -6.46 -5.83
CA ASN A 30 8.81 -6.59 -6.79
C ASN A 30 8.29 -8.01 -6.86
N PHE A 31 6.99 -8.18 -6.66
CA PHE A 31 6.34 -9.48 -6.71
C PHE A 31 5.04 -9.43 -7.49
N ALA A 32 4.65 -10.56 -8.08
CA ALA A 32 3.29 -10.77 -8.50
C ALA A 32 2.37 -11.02 -7.30
N ARG A 33 1.12 -10.60 -7.38
CA ARG A 33 0.16 -10.71 -6.28
C ARG A 33 -0.01 -12.15 -5.77
N PRO A 34 -0.17 -13.18 -6.63
CA PRO A 34 -0.31 -14.56 -6.16
C PRO A 34 0.93 -15.11 -5.45
N GLN A 35 2.15 -14.63 -5.83
CA GLN A 35 3.38 -15.01 -5.13
C GLN A 35 3.37 -14.52 -3.68
N LEU A 36 2.93 -13.26 -3.47
CA LEU A 36 2.80 -12.67 -2.13
C LEU A 36 1.77 -13.40 -1.29
N GLU A 37 0.60 -13.70 -1.84
CA GLU A 37 -0.47 -14.41 -1.13
C GLU A 37 -0.02 -15.81 -0.70
N ARG A 38 0.71 -16.51 -1.58
CA ARG A 38 1.30 -17.82 -1.26
C ARG A 38 2.32 -17.71 -0.12
N PHE A 39 3.20 -16.69 -0.14
CA PHE A 39 4.18 -16.48 0.93
C PHE A 39 3.50 -16.16 2.26
N ILE A 40 2.53 -15.24 2.25
CA ILE A 40 1.78 -14.84 3.43
C ILE A 40 1.04 -16.03 4.07
N ALA A 41 0.41 -16.85 3.25
CA ALA A 41 -0.34 -18.03 3.72
C ALA A 41 0.56 -19.14 4.29
N ALA A 42 1.84 -19.15 3.95
CA ALA A 42 2.76 -20.21 4.38
C ALA A 42 3.31 -20.03 5.80
N SER A 43 3.17 -18.87 6.43
CA SER A 43 3.76 -18.61 7.74
C SER A 43 2.75 -18.20 8.80
N PRO A 44 2.69 -18.90 9.95
CA PRO A 44 1.86 -18.51 11.08
C PRO A 44 2.40 -17.29 11.86
N TYR A 45 3.62 -16.87 11.57
CA TYR A 45 4.27 -15.76 12.26
C TYR A 45 3.94 -14.38 11.65
N ILE A 46 3.19 -14.34 10.57
CA ILE A 46 2.76 -13.10 9.92
C ILE A 46 1.43 -12.67 10.54
N GLU A 47 1.45 -11.60 11.34
CA GLU A 47 0.25 -11.05 11.98
C GLU A 47 -0.59 -10.19 11.03
N ALA A 48 0.05 -9.52 10.08
CA ALA A 48 -0.60 -8.73 9.04
C ALA A 48 0.34 -8.55 7.84
N ALA A 49 -0.26 -8.35 6.68
CA ALA A 49 0.45 -8.06 5.44
C ALA A 49 -0.11 -6.80 4.78
N ALA A 50 0.78 -5.91 4.39
CA ALA A 50 0.52 -4.68 3.65
C ALA A 50 1.06 -4.86 2.23
N ILE A 51 0.17 -4.95 1.26
CA ILE A 51 0.55 -4.97 -0.14
C ILE A 51 0.19 -3.62 -0.75
N THR A 52 1.13 -3.02 -1.43
CA THR A 52 0.94 -1.78 -2.18
C THR A 52 1.43 -1.96 -3.60
N ASN A 53 0.91 -1.15 -4.50
CA ASN A 53 1.27 -1.19 -5.89
C ASN A 53 2.57 -0.40 -6.12
N ASN A 54 3.59 -1.05 -6.72
CA ASN A 54 4.85 -0.41 -7.11
C ASN A 54 4.76 0.30 -8.46
N LEU A 55 3.60 0.58 -8.95
CA LEU A 55 3.53 1.36 -10.17
C LEU A 55 4.19 2.72 -9.92
N VAL A 56 4.89 3.22 -10.93
CA VAL A 56 5.69 4.46 -11.00
C VAL A 56 4.98 5.73 -10.48
N TYR A 57 3.87 5.55 -9.82
CA TYR A 57 2.88 6.54 -9.40
C TYR A 57 3.06 7.08 -7.98
N SER A 58 4.04 6.62 -7.23
CA SER A 58 4.36 7.25 -5.94
C SER A 58 4.75 8.74 -6.06
N SER A 59 4.99 9.21 -7.30
CA SER A 59 5.21 10.62 -7.63
C SER A 59 4.01 11.28 -8.33
N VAL A 60 2.96 10.51 -8.67
CA VAL A 60 1.80 11.01 -9.37
C VAL A 60 0.82 11.66 -8.40
N ARG A 61 0.38 12.86 -8.73
CA ARG A 61 -0.64 13.57 -7.97
C ARG A 61 -1.92 13.67 -8.77
N PHE A 62 -3.03 13.52 -8.09
CA PHE A 62 -4.36 13.68 -8.65
C PHE A 62 -5.01 14.94 -8.09
N GLY A 63 -5.83 15.61 -8.88
CA GLY A 63 -6.71 16.62 -8.36
C GLY A 63 -7.80 15.93 -7.54
N ILE A 64 -7.91 16.29 -6.27
CA ILE A 64 -8.93 15.74 -5.36
C ILE A 64 -9.85 16.85 -4.91
N SER A 65 -11.16 16.66 -5.06
CA SER A 65 -12.19 17.63 -4.68
C SER A 65 -13.31 16.99 -3.85
N ALA A 66 -13.99 17.81 -3.05
CA ALA A 66 -15.18 17.42 -2.26
C ALA A 66 -16.49 17.54 -3.04
N SER A 67 -16.44 18.09 -4.27
CA SER A 67 -17.61 18.26 -5.16
C SER A 67 -17.23 17.93 -6.58
N GLU A 68 -18.23 17.55 -7.37
CA GLU A 68 -18.07 17.29 -8.80
C GLU A 68 -18.28 18.59 -9.62
N GLY A 69 -17.62 18.65 -10.76
CA GLY A 69 -17.84 19.69 -11.76
C GLY A 69 -16.63 20.60 -12.02
N PRO A 70 -16.68 21.40 -13.09
CA PRO A 70 -15.54 22.20 -13.55
C PRO A 70 -15.12 23.33 -12.58
N ASP A 71 -16.06 23.79 -11.76
CA ASP A 71 -15.82 24.83 -10.75
C ASP A 71 -15.42 24.27 -9.37
N ALA A 72 -15.28 22.95 -9.26
CA ALA A 72 -14.91 22.30 -8.01
C ALA A 72 -13.48 22.68 -7.62
N ARG A 73 -13.30 23.13 -6.38
CA ARG A 73 -11.97 23.39 -5.84
C ARG A 73 -11.25 22.06 -5.63
N SER A 74 -10.21 21.83 -6.43
CA SER A 74 -9.38 20.63 -6.31
C SER A 74 -8.00 20.94 -5.72
N TYR A 75 -7.41 19.93 -5.08
CA TYR A 75 -6.07 19.98 -4.51
C TYR A 75 -5.25 18.82 -5.09
N MET A 76 -4.00 19.13 -5.47
CA MET A 76 -3.07 18.12 -6.00
C MET A 76 -2.50 17.28 -4.87
N GLU A 77 -2.96 16.05 -4.73
CA GLU A 77 -2.61 15.14 -3.66
C GLU A 77 -2.12 13.79 -4.19
N GLN A 78 -1.38 13.05 -3.37
CA GLN A 78 -0.98 11.69 -3.69
C GLN A 78 -2.14 10.71 -3.47
N VAL A 79 -2.20 9.69 -4.33
CA VAL A 79 -3.12 8.56 -4.19
C VAL A 79 -2.28 7.29 -4.11
N GLU A 80 -2.50 6.50 -3.08
CA GLU A 80 -1.81 5.24 -2.84
C GLU A 80 -2.81 4.08 -2.88
N ARG A 81 -2.41 2.99 -3.51
CA ARG A 81 -3.24 1.78 -3.65
C ARG A 81 -2.72 0.71 -2.72
N ILE A 82 -3.58 0.24 -1.83
CA ILE A 82 -3.20 -0.65 -0.72
C ILE A 82 -4.20 -1.78 -0.50
N THR A 83 -3.74 -2.81 0.21
CA THR A 83 -4.65 -3.79 0.80
C THR A 83 -5.12 -3.34 2.19
N PRO A 84 -6.28 -3.84 2.69
CA PRO A 84 -6.78 -3.48 4.01
C PRO A 84 -5.79 -3.69 5.17
N GLY A 85 -4.89 -4.68 5.05
CA GLY A 85 -3.87 -4.96 6.05
C GLY A 85 -2.82 -3.85 6.24
N TYR A 86 -2.70 -2.93 5.28
CA TYR A 86 -1.72 -1.84 5.30
C TYR A 86 -1.86 -0.96 6.56
N ALA A 87 -3.09 -0.58 6.89
CA ALA A 87 -3.36 0.23 8.06
C ALA A 87 -2.93 -0.45 9.39
N LYS A 88 -3.10 -1.78 9.48
CA LYS A 88 -2.66 -2.57 10.64
C LYS A 88 -1.13 -2.67 10.71
N VAL A 89 -0.46 -2.95 9.59
CA VAL A 89 1.01 -3.06 9.55
C VAL A 89 1.67 -1.77 10.01
N PHE A 90 1.20 -0.63 9.49
CA PHE A 90 1.81 0.68 9.78
C PHE A 90 1.18 1.43 10.95
N GLY A 91 0.20 0.83 11.64
CA GLY A 91 -0.37 1.38 12.86
C GLY A 91 -1.13 2.70 12.64
N PHE A 92 -2.04 2.74 11.65
CA PHE A 92 -2.86 3.93 11.40
C PHE A 92 -3.72 4.27 12.62
N GLU A 93 -3.54 5.46 13.16
CA GLU A 93 -4.38 6.00 14.23
C GLU A 93 -5.59 6.70 13.61
N LEU A 94 -6.77 6.08 13.70
CA LEU A 94 -7.99 6.67 13.18
C LEU A 94 -8.55 7.73 14.12
N VAL A 95 -8.91 8.88 13.56
CA VAL A 95 -9.64 9.96 14.25
C VAL A 95 -11.14 9.92 13.97
N ALA A 96 -11.55 9.26 12.85
CA ALA A 96 -12.94 9.02 12.50
C ALA A 96 -13.07 7.80 11.60
N GLY A 97 -14.23 7.13 11.60
CA GLY A 97 -14.53 5.98 10.74
C GLY A 97 -13.75 4.72 11.11
N ASP A 98 -13.56 3.83 10.11
CA ASP A 98 -12.85 2.56 10.26
C ASP A 98 -12.06 2.18 8.99
N THR A 99 -11.17 1.19 9.10
CA THR A 99 -10.36 0.67 7.99
C THR A 99 -11.11 -0.34 7.11
N ASP A 100 -12.28 -0.81 7.53
CA ASP A 100 -13.07 -1.77 6.78
C ASP A 100 -13.64 -1.18 5.48
N CYS A 101 -13.63 0.14 5.36
CA CYS A 101 -13.94 0.84 4.11
C CYS A 101 -13.06 0.34 2.95
N LEU A 102 -11.80 -0.02 3.21
CA LEU A 102 -10.87 -0.55 2.19
C LEU A 102 -11.22 -1.97 1.69
N LYS A 103 -12.25 -2.59 2.21
CA LYS A 103 -12.82 -3.84 1.69
C LYS A 103 -13.83 -3.62 0.56
N ARG A 104 -14.17 -2.36 0.28
CA ARG A 104 -15.11 -1.95 -0.78
C ARG A 104 -14.37 -1.15 -1.85
N PRO A 105 -14.69 -1.33 -3.14
CA PRO A 105 -14.00 -0.64 -4.24
C PRO A 105 -13.98 0.89 -4.10
N GLU A 106 -15.11 1.45 -3.67
CA GLU A 106 -15.32 2.90 -3.52
C GLU A 106 -14.81 3.46 -2.17
N GLY A 107 -14.34 2.61 -1.26
CA GLY A 107 -13.91 3.04 0.07
C GLY A 107 -12.54 3.71 0.06
N THR A 108 -12.38 4.77 0.86
CA THR A 108 -11.07 5.44 1.00
C THR A 108 -10.76 5.86 2.42
N LEU A 109 -9.46 5.88 2.75
CA LEU A 109 -8.91 6.54 3.93
C LEU A 109 -8.19 7.82 3.52
N ILE A 110 -8.39 8.89 4.27
CA ILE A 110 -7.71 10.17 4.03
C ILE A 110 -7.01 10.66 5.31
N PRO A 111 -5.87 11.39 5.20
CA PRO A 111 -5.23 12.01 6.35
C PRO A 111 -6.06 13.18 6.87
N GLU A 112 -5.89 13.49 8.15
CA GLU A 112 -6.60 14.59 8.84
C GLU A 112 -6.37 15.95 8.14
N SER A 113 -5.15 16.19 7.66
CA SER A 113 -4.82 17.40 6.89
C SER A 113 -5.62 17.53 5.58
N MET A 114 -5.82 16.41 4.86
CA MET A 114 -6.64 16.40 3.65
C MET A 114 -8.14 16.57 3.98
N ALA A 115 -8.61 15.93 5.05
CA ALA A 115 -9.99 16.09 5.52
C ALA A 115 -10.32 17.57 5.80
N ARG A 116 -9.44 18.29 6.50
CA ARG A 116 -9.58 19.73 6.74
C ARG A 116 -9.57 20.57 5.47
N LYS A 117 -8.70 20.24 4.50
CA LYS A 117 -8.64 20.95 3.21
C LYS A 117 -9.94 20.82 2.42
N LEU A 118 -10.51 19.61 2.41
CA LEU A 118 -11.67 19.28 1.58
C LEU A 118 -13.00 19.67 2.24
N PHE A 119 -13.12 19.48 3.55
CA PHE A 119 -14.40 19.55 4.27
C PHE A 119 -14.42 20.58 5.42
N GLY A 120 -13.28 21.24 5.72
CA GLY A 120 -13.17 22.15 6.85
C GLY A 120 -13.39 21.42 8.18
N GLU A 121 -14.33 21.90 8.98
CA GLU A 121 -14.70 21.33 10.27
C GLU A 121 -15.84 20.29 10.18
N GLU A 122 -16.35 20.02 8.98
CA GLU A 122 -17.41 19.04 8.82
C GLU A 122 -16.88 17.61 8.92
N ASN A 123 -17.69 16.69 9.46
CA ASN A 123 -17.35 15.26 9.46
C ASN A 123 -17.25 14.74 8.02
N PRO A 124 -16.10 14.28 7.57
CA PRO A 124 -15.92 13.79 6.19
C PRO A 124 -16.44 12.36 5.98
N THR A 125 -16.65 11.58 7.03
CA THR A 125 -17.05 10.18 6.94
C THR A 125 -18.39 10.03 6.21
N GLY A 126 -18.43 9.19 5.19
CA GLY A 126 -19.59 8.97 4.34
C GLY A 126 -19.73 9.96 3.18
N LYS A 127 -18.87 11.00 3.11
CA LYS A 127 -18.89 11.98 2.02
C LYS A 127 -18.06 11.50 0.82
N PRO A 128 -18.45 11.87 -0.41
CA PRO A 128 -17.68 11.56 -1.60
C PRO A 128 -16.43 12.47 -1.71
N VAL A 129 -15.39 11.91 -2.32
CA VAL A 129 -14.23 12.63 -2.87
C VAL A 129 -14.07 12.22 -4.32
N TYR A 130 -13.81 13.18 -5.17
CA TYR A 130 -13.72 13.01 -6.62
C TYR A 130 -12.27 13.14 -7.06
N LEU A 131 -11.83 12.20 -7.90
CA LEU A 131 -10.53 12.27 -8.54
C LEU A 131 -10.71 12.90 -9.93
N SER A 132 -10.05 14.02 -10.16
CA SER A 132 -9.94 14.59 -11.51
C SER A 132 -8.64 14.12 -12.16
N GLU A 133 -8.64 14.18 -13.50
CA GLU A 133 -7.48 13.78 -14.27
C GLU A 133 -6.21 14.51 -13.83
N PHE A 134 -5.19 13.80 -13.90
CA PHE A 134 -3.79 13.93 -13.71
C PHE A 134 -3.17 15.17 -14.39
N ALA A 135 -2.53 16.03 -13.62
CA ALA A 135 -1.68 17.07 -14.15
C ALA A 135 -0.21 16.60 -14.11
N GLY A 136 0.34 16.21 -15.25
CA GLY A 136 1.77 16.11 -15.41
C GLY A 136 2.31 14.74 -15.80
N ALA A 137 2.10 14.38 -17.02
CA ALA A 137 2.98 13.74 -17.97
C ALA A 137 2.14 13.37 -19.21
N GLU A 138 2.20 14.16 -20.23
CA GLU A 138 1.75 13.75 -21.56
C GLU A 138 2.40 12.40 -21.88
N GLY A 139 1.57 11.34 -22.02
CA GLY A 139 2.01 10.01 -22.40
C GLY A 139 2.19 8.96 -21.29
N SER A 140 1.92 9.25 -20.03
CA SER A 140 1.88 8.21 -18.98
C SER A 140 0.60 7.39 -19.11
N ILE A 141 0.69 6.30 -19.85
CA ILE A 141 -0.34 5.25 -19.84
C ILE A 141 -0.33 4.67 -18.43
N ILE A 142 -1.39 4.93 -17.68
CA ILE A 142 -1.67 4.24 -16.42
C ILE A 142 -2.08 2.81 -16.81
N TYR A 143 -1.12 1.93 -17.03
CA TYR A 143 -1.32 0.58 -17.52
C TYR A 143 -2.40 -0.14 -16.71
N GLY A 144 -3.60 -0.30 -17.32
CA GLY A 144 -4.64 -1.17 -16.79
C GLY A 144 -5.23 -0.81 -15.43
N LEU A 145 -4.97 0.39 -14.91
CA LEU A 145 -5.57 0.84 -13.66
C LEU A 145 -6.86 1.59 -13.96
N SER A 146 -7.95 1.09 -13.44
CA SER A 146 -9.19 1.84 -13.35
C SER A 146 -9.25 2.57 -12.01
N PHE A 147 -9.71 3.81 -12.04
CA PHE A 147 -10.08 4.56 -10.84
C PHE A 147 -11.58 4.77 -10.86
N GLU A 148 -12.19 4.65 -9.70
CA GLU A 148 -13.57 5.07 -9.55
C GLU A 148 -13.66 6.60 -9.71
N PRO A 149 -14.72 7.12 -10.34
CA PRO A 149 -14.90 8.56 -10.48
C PRO A 149 -15.08 9.26 -9.13
N ALA A 150 -15.57 8.53 -8.13
CA ALA A 150 -15.72 9.01 -6.78
C ALA A 150 -15.40 7.90 -5.77
N TYR A 151 -14.77 8.28 -4.67
CA TYR A 151 -14.54 7.42 -3.51
C TYR A 151 -15.31 7.96 -2.31
N ILE A 152 -15.73 7.08 -1.41
CA ILE A 152 -16.45 7.45 -0.20
C ILE A 152 -15.48 7.41 0.98
N VAL A 153 -15.33 8.52 1.68
CA VAL A 153 -14.49 8.59 2.87
C VAL A 153 -15.07 7.66 3.95
N GLY A 154 -14.37 6.57 4.22
CA GLY A 154 -14.77 5.61 5.24
C GLY A 154 -14.01 5.77 6.55
N GLY A 155 -12.84 6.43 6.48
CA GLY A 155 -12.08 6.76 7.68
C GLY A 155 -11.10 7.90 7.46
N VAL A 156 -10.77 8.56 8.57
CA VAL A 156 -9.76 9.62 8.64
C VAL A 156 -8.69 9.18 9.61
N PHE A 157 -7.44 9.26 9.19
CA PHE A 157 -6.30 8.92 10.04
C PHE A 157 -5.48 10.16 10.40
N ARG A 158 -4.80 10.10 11.55
CA ARG A 158 -3.88 11.13 12.00
C ARG A 158 -2.67 11.19 11.07
N ASP A 159 -2.26 12.38 10.69
CA ASP A 159 -1.11 12.58 9.81
C ASP A 159 0.16 11.92 10.38
N PHE A 160 0.86 11.21 9.53
CA PHE A 160 2.19 10.70 9.84
C PHE A 160 3.22 11.82 9.74
N PRO A 161 4.29 11.78 10.55
CA PRO A 161 5.43 12.67 10.38
C PRO A 161 6.10 12.50 9.00
N GLU A 162 6.73 13.56 8.49
CA GLU A 162 7.37 13.54 7.16
C GLU A 162 8.53 12.53 7.03
N ASN A 163 9.15 12.17 8.16
CA ASN A 163 10.27 11.24 8.21
C ASN A 163 9.83 9.76 8.33
N THR A 164 8.73 9.39 7.67
CA THR A 164 8.26 8.00 7.58
C THR A 164 8.07 7.55 6.14
N ARG A 165 8.08 6.23 5.92
CA ARG A 165 7.74 5.63 4.62
C ARG A 165 6.25 5.75 4.29
N VAL A 166 5.40 5.91 5.30
CA VAL A 166 3.96 6.10 5.14
C VAL A 166 3.69 7.54 4.69
N LYS A 167 2.90 7.70 3.64
CA LYS A 167 2.55 9.01 3.09
C LYS A 167 1.21 9.51 3.63
N ASN A 168 1.08 10.82 3.76
CA ASN A 168 -0.20 11.47 4.02
C ASN A 168 -0.97 11.62 2.69
N ALA A 169 -1.43 10.49 2.16
CA ALA A 169 -2.05 10.33 0.85
C ALA A 169 -3.52 9.90 0.98
N LEU A 170 -4.27 9.99 -0.09
CA LEU A 170 -5.55 9.32 -0.22
C LEU A 170 -5.29 7.83 -0.50
N TYR A 171 -5.78 6.94 0.37
CA TYR A 171 -5.59 5.51 0.25
C TYR A 171 -6.83 4.83 -0.29
N ILE A 172 -6.69 4.09 -1.39
CA ILE A 172 -7.76 3.32 -2.04
C ILE A 172 -7.39 1.84 -2.11
N PRO A 173 -8.38 0.93 -2.17
CA PRO A 173 -8.10 -0.50 -2.23
C PRO A 173 -7.56 -0.94 -3.59
N ILE A 174 -6.74 -1.99 -3.59
CA ILE A 174 -6.34 -2.73 -4.78
C ILE A 174 -7.45 -3.74 -5.09
N MET A 175 -8.15 -3.57 -6.22
CA MET A 175 -9.32 -4.40 -6.57
C MET A 175 -9.23 -5.04 -7.96
N GLU A 176 -8.15 -4.86 -8.71
CA GLU A 176 -8.00 -5.39 -10.06
C GLU A 176 -7.87 -6.92 -10.05
N LYS A 177 -8.94 -7.59 -10.43
CA LYS A 177 -9.01 -9.05 -10.47
C LYS A 177 -7.96 -9.67 -11.41
N GLU A 178 -7.77 -9.09 -12.60
CA GLU A 178 -6.82 -9.59 -13.58
C GLU A 178 -5.37 -9.58 -13.06
N MET A 179 -5.01 -8.53 -12.31
CA MET A 179 -3.69 -8.43 -11.71
C MET A 179 -3.54 -9.33 -10.47
N MET A 180 -4.64 -9.66 -9.80
CA MET A 180 -4.64 -10.56 -8.64
C MET A 180 -4.39 -12.03 -9.05
N GLU A 181 -4.66 -12.39 -10.30
CA GLU A 181 -4.48 -13.74 -10.83
C GLU A 181 -3.18 -13.90 -11.65
N ASN A 182 -2.48 -12.82 -11.96
CA ASN A 182 -1.28 -12.84 -12.80
C ASN A 182 -0.02 -13.15 -11.98
N TRP A 183 0.60 -14.30 -12.27
CA TRP A 183 1.81 -14.80 -11.59
C TRP A 183 3.12 -14.15 -12.06
N HIS A 184 3.11 -13.41 -13.16
CA HIS A 184 4.32 -12.89 -13.82
C HIS A 184 4.46 -11.37 -13.77
N THR A 185 3.45 -10.67 -13.28
CA THR A 185 3.47 -9.21 -13.21
C THR A 185 3.95 -8.74 -11.83
N GLY A 186 5.24 -8.47 -11.72
CA GLY A 186 5.88 -8.01 -10.47
C GLY A 186 5.64 -6.52 -10.21
N LEU A 187 4.42 -6.14 -9.82
CA LEU A 187 4.03 -4.75 -9.60
C LEU A 187 3.75 -4.41 -8.13
N TYR A 188 4.03 -5.32 -7.20
CA TYR A 188 3.63 -5.12 -5.81
C TYR A 188 4.82 -5.19 -4.86
N TYR A 189 4.81 -4.28 -3.88
CA TYR A 189 5.60 -4.37 -2.67
C TYR A 189 4.79 -5.01 -1.56
N CYS A 190 5.48 -5.72 -0.67
CA CYS A 190 4.88 -6.33 0.50
C CYS A 190 5.65 -5.96 1.76
N TYR A 191 4.93 -5.43 2.74
CA TYR A 191 5.42 -5.24 4.10
C TYR A 191 4.66 -6.18 5.03
N LEU A 192 5.37 -6.77 5.96
CA LEU A 192 4.83 -7.76 6.89
C LEU A 192 5.04 -7.30 8.33
N LEU A 193 3.99 -7.40 9.12
CA LEU A 193 4.09 -7.30 10.57
C LEU A 193 4.31 -8.70 11.12
N MET A 194 5.48 -8.94 11.63
CA MET A 194 5.87 -10.24 12.21
C MET A 194 5.47 -10.30 13.68
N SER A 195 5.21 -11.51 14.18
CA SER A 195 4.91 -11.75 15.61
C SER A 195 6.08 -11.36 16.51
N THR A 196 7.31 -11.66 16.07
CA THR A 196 8.57 -11.19 16.68
C THR A 196 9.57 -10.85 15.59
N PRO A 197 10.60 -10.04 15.87
CA PRO A 197 11.66 -9.77 14.90
C PRO A 197 12.40 -11.05 14.44
N GLU A 198 12.63 -11.97 15.36
CA GLU A 198 13.37 -13.22 15.10
C GLU A 198 12.61 -14.17 14.19
N SER A 199 11.28 -14.08 14.15
CA SER A 199 10.46 -14.93 13.28
C SER A 199 10.63 -14.62 11.79
N ALA A 200 11.25 -13.50 11.46
CA ALA A 200 11.47 -13.08 10.06
C ALA A 200 12.41 -14.06 9.32
N SER A 201 13.55 -14.40 9.88
CA SER A 201 14.50 -15.35 9.26
C SER A 201 13.89 -16.76 9.16
N VAL A 202 13.27 -17.24 10.25
CA VAL A 202 12.61 -18.55 10.26
C VAL A 202 11.54 -18.67 9.16
N THR A 203 10.77 -17.60 8.95
CA THR A 203 9.73 -17.56 7.91
C THR A 203 10.32 -17.70 6.51
N THR A 204 11.36 -16.92 6.18
CA THR A 204 11.99 -17.00 4.85
C THR A 204 12.73 -18.31 4.63
N GLU A 205 13.50 -18.79 5.60
CA GLU A 205 14.23 -20.06 5.50
C GLU A 205 13.30 -21.25 5.28
N THR A 206 12.20 -21.33 6.06
CA THR A 206 11.19 -22.39 5.91
C THR A 206 10.53 -22.32 4.54
N TYR A 207 10.08 -21.14 4.13
CA TYR A 207 9.44 -20.97 2.83
C TYR A 207 10.36 -21.33 1.66
N MET A 208 11.63 -20.92 1.72
CA MET A 208 12.65 -21.24 0.72
C MET A 208 12.89 -22.75 0.61
N ALA A 209 12.96 -23.45 1.75
CA ALA A 209 13.14 -24.90 1.77
C ALA A 209 11.94 -25.62 1.12
N ASP A 210 10.72 -25.25 1.50
CA ASP A 210 9.49 -25.91 1.07
C ASP A 210 9.07 -25.54 -0.36
N SER A 211 9.50 -24.38 -0.86
CA SER A 211 9.06 -23.83 -2.14
C SER A 211 10.15 -23.74 -3.20
N ARG A 212 11.29 -24.40 -3.05
CA ARG A 212 12.46 -24.28 -3.93
C ARG A 212 12.15 -24.49 -5.42
N ALA A 213 11.40 -25.51 -5.78
CA ALA A 213 11.04 -25.78 -7.19
C ALA A 213 10.13 -24.70 -7.77
N PHE A 214 9.19 -24.21 -6.95
CA PHE A 214 8.30 -23.11 -7.30
C PHE A 214 9.07 -21.80 -7.51
N LEU A 215 9.95 -21.44 -6.61
CA LEU A 215 10.74 -20.21 -6.70
C LEU A 215 11.66 -20.20 -7.93
N LYS A 216 12.25 -21.34 -8.25
CA LYS A 216 13.04 -21.52 -9.49
C LYS A 216 12.25 -21.23 -10.76
N SER A 217 10.96 -21.56 -10.81
CA SER A 217 10.13 -21.28 -11.99
C SER A 217 9.92 -19.78 -12.26
N PHE A 218 10.22 -18.93 -11.27
CA PHE A 218 10.18 -17.46 -11.35
C PHE A 218 11.58 -16.83 -11.31
N THR A 219 12.65 -17.63 -11.46
CA THR A 219 14.04 -17.16 -11.37
C THR A 219 14.40 -16.51 -10.02
N ILE A 220 13.72 -16.90 -8.95
CA ILE A 220 14.01 -16.45 -7.59
C ILE A 220 15.00 -17.41 -6.94
N GLU A 221 16.20 -16.93 -6.64
CA GLU A 221 17.26 -17.72 -6.02
C GLU A 221 17.24 -17.65 -4.50
N ASP A 222 16.84 -16.49 -3.97
CA ASP A 222 16.84 -16.23 -2.54
C ASP A 222 15.73 -15.24 -2.15
N MET A 223 15.33 -15.25 -0.87
CA MET A 223 14.34 -14.32 -0.31
C MET A 223 14.79 -13.86 1.06
N ARG A 224 14.48 -12.63 1.41
CA ARG A 224 14.71 -12.09 2.75
C ARG A 224 13.61 -11.15 3.20
N LEU A 225 13.50 -10.98 4.51
CA LEU A 225 12.73 -9.93 5.15
C LEU A 225 13.71 -8.87 5.65
N ARG A 226 13.66 -7.67 5.05
CA ARG A 226 14.49 -6.54 5.40
C ARG A 226 13.72 -5.58 6.33
N PRO A 227 14.26 -5.19 7.51
CA PRO A 227 13.65 -4.23 8.42
C PRO A 227 13.36 -2.87 7.81
#